data_f18d3d9d5c444625c43e46caa23f88e7
#
_entry.id   f18d3d9d5c444625c43e46caa23f88e7
#
_cell.length_a   1.000
_cell.length_b   1.000
_cell.length_c   1.000
_cell.angle_alpha   90.00
_cell.angle_beta   90.00
_cell.angle_gamma   90.00
#
_symmetry.space_group_name_H-M   'P 1'
#
loop_
_entity.id
_entity.type
_entity.pdbx_description
1 polymer ?
#
loop_
_entity_poly.entity_id
_entity_poly.type
_entity_poly.pdbx_seq_one_letter_code
_entity_poly.pdbx_strand_id
1 'polypeptide(L)'
;MDSTKIALNRPVLVTGGTGYVGGRLIPRLLAGGQRVRAMARSPQRLRCRSWGRHEHLEISAGDALDREAFVRAAKGCGAAYYLIHSMNAHEGRFADADRTAARHMVAAAADNGLDRIVYLGGLGSPDHPGLSHHLRSRFEVERILQDGPVPVTSLRAAMILGAGSASFEMLRYLVDRLPVMITPRWVQTPCQPIAIGNVLDYLAGCLAVSETAGRTFDIGGPDIVTYRDLIQIYAREAGLKRRVILPVPVLTPWLSAKWIHLVTPIPASIAQPLAEGLSIPVVCREDRIRNWLPVHLTDTRQTIRTALDRIRQQQVDTCWFDGGGSLPPEWVTCGDAEYAGGTVLGGAHRIVLAGNADRVWSAVSSIGGKNGWYFAHSLWRLRGMLDRMAGGPGLRRGRRHPSDLRVGDGLDFWRVIAVEPPRRLLLLAEMKTPGDALLEFIITPQGSDRVEIKMVSRFLPRGLAGILYWYALLPTHQWLFQGMLRAVARRAGLAVRNGPEATAMTAAPECRL
;
A
#
# COMPACT_ATOMS: atom_id res chain seq x y z
N MET A 1 -15.84 -2.27 -33.80
CA MET A 1 -17.00 -2.81 -33.07
C MET A 1 -17.23 -1.93 -31.90
N ASP A 2 -18.31 -1.16 -31.93
CA ASP A 2 -18.72 -0.24 -30.88
C ASP A 2 -18.97 -1.04 -29.61
N SER A 3 -18.10 -0.84 -28.64
CA SER A 3 -18.29 -1.40 -27.30
C SER A 3 -19.49 -0.67 -26.68
N THR A 4 -20.64 -1.30 -26.77
CA THR A 4 -21.89 -0.82 -26.18
C THR A 4 -21.63 -0.56 -24.70
N LYS A 5 -21.44 0.71 -24.35
CA LYS A 5 -21.30 1.18 -22.98
C LYS A 5 -22.61 0.90 -22.26
N ILE A 6 -22.71 -0.24 -21.58
CA ILE A 6 -23.76 -0.41 -20.57
C ILE A 6 -23.31 0.44 -19.38
N ALA A 7 -23.61 1.72 -19.44
CA ALA A 7 -23.57 2.56 -18.25
C ALA A 7 -24.61 1.98 -17.29
N LEU A 8 -24.19 1.33 -16.23
CA LEU A 8 -25.09 0.99 -15.15
C LEU A 8 -25.68 2.32 -14.65
N ASN A 9 -27.00 2.49 -14.71
CA ASN A 9 -27.67 3.68 -14.19
C ASN A 9 -27.43 3.86 -12.68
N ARG A 10 -26.99 2.80 -12.01
CA ARG A 10 -26.65 2.75 -10.59
C ARG A 10 -25.12 2.74 -10.39
N PRO A 11 -24.59 3.35 -9.31
CA PRO A 11 -23.18 3.30 -8.99
C PRO A 11 -22.67 1.87 -8.82
N VAL A 12 -21.38 1.68 -9.09
CA VAL A 12 -20.66 0.41 -8.81
C VAL A 12 -19.87 0.58 -7.53
N LEU A 13 -20.11 -0.29 -6.54
CA LEU A 13 -19.34 -0.32 -5.30
C LEU A 13 -17.95 -0.92 -5.56
N VAL A 14 -16.88 -0.22 -5.19
CA VAL A 14 -15.51 -0.74 -5.19
C VAL A 14 -15.00 -0.82 -3.77
N THR A 15 -14.83 -2.04 -3.25
CA THR A 15 -14.17 -2.29 -1.97
C THR A 15 -12.69 -2.54 -2.20
N GLY A 16 -11.83 -2.19 -1.22
CA GLY A 16 -10.38 -2.27 -1.42
C GLY A 16 -9.80 -1.19 -2.34
N GLY A 17 -10.53 -0.06 -2.52
CA GLY A 17 -10.16 1.04 -3.41
C GLY A 17 -8.83 1.73 -3.09
N THR A 18 -8.33 1.63 -1.86
CA THR A 18 -7.00 2.12 -1.47
C THR A 18 -5.86 1.16 -1.86
N GLY A 19 -6.17 -0.09 -2.19
CA GLY A 19 -5.20 -1.11 -2.55
C GLY A 19 -4.64 -0.97 -3.96
N TYR A 20 -3.71 -1.87 -4.31
CA TYR A 20 -3.00 -1.86 -5.59
C TYR A 20 -3.94 -1.99 -6.81
N VAL A 21 -4.83 -2.97 -6.80
CA VAL A 21 -5.77 -3.22 -7.91
C VAL A 21 -6.92 -2.21 -7.88
N GLY A 22 -7.59 -2.04 -6.73
CA GLY A 22 -8.74 -1.14 -6.61
C GLY A 22 -8.41 0.31 -6.93
N GLY A 23 -7.26 0.81 -6.47
CA GLY A 23 -6.80 2.18 -6.77
C GLY A 23 -6.47 2.44 -8.25
N ARG A 24 -6.30 1.38 -9.07
CA ARG A 24 -6.12 1.46 -10.52
C ARG A 24 -7.42 1.17 -11.28
N LEU A 25 -8.30 0.36 -10.71
CA LEU A 25 -9.61 0.06 -11.30
C LEU A 25 -10.54 1.27 -11.27
N ILE A 26 -10.60 1.98 -10.15
CA ILE A 26 -11.47 3.15 -9.99
C ILE A 26 -11.29 4.17 -11.13
N PRO A 27 -10.09 4.72 -11.39
CA PRO A 27 -9.93 5.70 -12.48
C PRO A 27 -10.26 5.12 -13.86
N ARG A 28 -10.07 3.80 -14.07
CA ARG A 28 -10.45 3.15 -15.31
C ARG A 28 -11.98 3.09 -15.50
N LEU A 29 -12.71 2.76 -14.43
CA LEU A 29 -14.18 2.77 -14.45
C LEU A 29 -14.73 4.19 -14.67
N LEU A 30 -14.17 5.18 -13.97
CA LEU A 30 -14.54 6.59 -14.14
C LEU A 30 -14.30 7.09 -15.56
N ALA A 31 -13.14 6.75 -16.15
CA ALA A 31 -12.83 7.08 -17.55
C ALA A 31 -13.78 6.38 -18.54
N GLY A 32 -14.33 5.23 -18.17
CA GLY A 32 -15.40 4.52 -18.89
C GLY A 32 -16.79 5.12 -18.71
N GLY A 33 -16.95 6.22 -17.94
CA GLY A 33 -18.23 6.85 -17.66
C GLY A 33 -19.06 6.19 -16.57
N GLN A 34 -18.49 5.22 -15.83
CA GLN A 34 -19.18 4.56 -14.72
C GLN A 34 -19.24 5.47 -13.48
N ARG A 35 -20.38 5.49 -12.80
CA ARG A 35 -20.47 6.05 -11.45
C ARG A 35 -19.89 5.04 -10.47
N VAL A 36 -18.94 5.48 -9.64
CA VAL A 36 -18.22 4.61 -8.71
C VAL A 36 -18.46 5.08 -7.29
N ARG A 37 -18.81 4.16 -6.40
CA ARG A 37 -18.74 4.38 -4.96
C ARG A 37 -17.58 3.57 -4.39
N ALA A 38 -16.57 4.24 -3.86
CA ALA A 38 -15.39 3.61 -3.28
C ALA A 38 -15.50 3.57 -1.76
N MET A 39 -15.47 2.36 -1.17
CA MET A 39 -15.46 2.17 0.28
C MET A 39 -14.04 2.10 0.79
N ALA A 40 -13.72 2.88 1.82
CA ALA A 40 -12.41 2.88 2.48
C ALA A 40 -12.50 3.24 3.95
N ARG A 41 -11.62 2.66 4.78
CA ARG A 41 -11.44 3.02 6.20
C ARG A 41 -10.99 4.46 6.38
N SER A 42 -10.17 4.96 5.47
CA SER A 42 -9.68 6.35 5.44
C SER A 42 -10.05 7.01 4.11
N PRO A 43 -11.15 7.79 4.06
CA PRO A 43 -11.57 8.52 2.86
C PRO A 43 -10.51 9.47 2.30
N GLN A 44 -9.67 10.07 3.15
CA GLN A 44 -8.60 10.97 2.75
C GLN A 44 -7.62 10.32 1.77
N ARG A 45 -7.33 9.02 1.92
CA ARG A 45 -6.46 8.28 1.01
C ARG A 45 -6.99 8.23 -0.43
N LEU A 46 -8.30 8.22 -0.59
CA LEU A 46 -8.93 8.28 -1.91
C LEU A 46 -9.01 9.71 -2.42
N ARG A 47 -9.38 10.68 -1.56
CA ARG A 47 -9.46 12.10 -1.93
C ARG A 47 -8.14 12.70 -2.37
N CYS A 48 -7.00 12.20 -1.85
CA CYS A 48 -5.65 12.64 -2.24
C CYS A 48 -5.17 12.08 -3.58
N ARG A 49 -5.92 11.18 -4.22
CA ARG A 49 -5.62 10.67 -5.56
C ARG A 49 -5.96 11.72 -6.61
N SER A 50 -5.30 11.68 -7.78
CA SER A 50 -5.58 12.61 -8.90
C SER A 50 -7.05 12.58 -9.35
N TRP A 51 -7.68 11.41 -9.23
CA TRP A 51 -9.10 11.18 -9.54
C TRP A 51 -10.04 11.32 -8.33
N GLY A 52 -9.51 11.60 -7.13
CA GLY A 52 -10.26 11.60 -5.86
C GLY A 52 -11.36 12.67 -5.72
N ARG A 53 -11.42 13.61 -6.67
CA ARG A 53 -12.45 14.66 -6.77
C ARG A 53 -13.28 14.54 -8.05
N HIS A 54 -13.26 13.39 -8.71
CA HIS A 54 -14.04 13.17 -9.93
C HIS A 54 -15.53 13.23 -9.63
N GLU A 55 -16.33 13.88 -10.50
CA GLU A 55 -17.78 14.10 -10.32
C GLU A 55 -18.61 12.81 -10.19
N HIS A 56 -18.17 11.72 -10.84
CA HIS A 56 -18.80 10.42 -10.76
C HIS A 56 -18.26 9.52 -9.64
N LEU A 57 -17.43 10.06 -8.72
CA LEU A 57 -16.90 9.33 -7.59
C LEU A 57 -17.59 9.72 -6.29
N GLU A 58 -18.20 8.75 -5.64
CA GLU A 58 -18.67 8.83 -4.26
C GLU A 58 -17.69 8.08 -3.35
N ILE A 59 -17.35 8.66 -2.20
CA ILE A 59 -16.45 8.01 -1.22
C ILE A 59 -17.24 7.71 0.04
N SER A 60 -17.36 6.43 0.39
CA SER A 60 -18.00 5.94 1.60
C SER A 60 -16.96 5.54 2.64
N ALA A 61 -17.04 6.13 3.84
CA ALA A 61 -16.24 5.69 4.96
C ALA A 61 -16.81 4.38 5.53
N GLY A 62 -15.94 3.39 5.75
CA GLY A 62 -16.37 2.12 6.35
C GLY A 62 -15.25 1.10 6.47
N ASP A 63 -15.33 0.26 7.51
CA ASP A 63 -14.48 -0.92 7.67
C ASP A 63 -15.22 -2.16 7.14
N ALA A 64 -14.50 -3.06 6.51
CA ALA A 64 -15.04 -4.33 6.01
C ALA A 64 -15.51 -5.28 7.14
N LEU A 65 -15.04 -5.06 8.35
CA LEU A 65 -15.45 -5.80 9.54
C LEU A 65 -16.72 -5.21 10.20
N ASP A 66 -17.22 -4.08 9.69
CA ASP A 66 -18.49 -3.46 10.09
C ASP A 66 -19.56 -3.78 9.03
N ARG A 67 -20.53 -4.64 9.39
CA ARG A 67 -21.64 -5.02 8.51
C ARG A 67 -22.48 -3.82 8.07
N GLU A 68 -22.79 -2.92 9.00
CA GLU A 68 -23.62 -1.76 8.68
C GLU A 68 -22.94 -0.80 7.72
N ALA A 69 -21.60 -0.64 7.85
CA ALA A 69 -20.82 0.14 6.90
C ALA A 69 -20.89 -0.43 5.49
N PHE A 70 -20.84 -1.76 5.34
CA PHE A 70 -21.04 -2.41 4.05
C PHE A 70 -22.46 -2.17 3.49
N VAL A 71 -23.50 -2.37 4.30
CA VAL A 71 -24.89 -2.14 3.89
C VAL A 71 -25.09 -0.70 3.43
N ARG A 72 -24.58 0.28 4.20
CA ARG A 72 -24.64 1.70 3.81
C ARG A 72 -23.89 1.96 2.50
N ALA A 73 -22.70 1.37 2.34
CA ALA A 73 -21.90 1.55 1.12
C ALA A 73 -22.53 0.92 -0.12
N ALA A 74 -23.25 -0.21 0.03
CA ALA A 74 -23.92 -0.92 -1.05
C ALA A 74 -25.28 -0.28 -1.46
N LYS A 75 -25.85 0.58 -0.62
CA LYS A 75 -27.19 1.16 -0.85
C LYS A 75 -27.29 1.87 -2.20
N GLY A 76 -28.21 1.41 -3.04
CA GLY A 76 -28.45 1.95 -4.37
C GLY A 76 -27.38 1.62 -5.42
N CYS A 77 -26.38 0.80 -5.10
CA CYS A 77 -25.43 0.30 -6.09
C CYS A 77 -26.05 -0.82 -6.95
N GLY A 78 -25.58 -0.95 -8.19
CA GLY A 78 -26.00 -2.02 -9.09
C GLY A 78 -25.12 -3.26 -9.04
N ALA A 79 -23.82 -3.06 -8.83
CA ALA A 79 -22.86 -4.15 -8.73
C ALA A 79 -21.75 -3.80 -7.75
N ALA A 80 -20.92 -4.79 -7.40
CA ALA A 80 -19.77 -4.56 -6.54
C ALA A 80 -18.52 -5.28 -7.01
N TYR A 81 -17.37 -4.63 -6.84
CA TYR A 81 -16.05 -5.26 -6.87
C TYR A 81 -15.60 -5.58 -5.46
N TYR A 82 -15.34 -6.85 -5.18
CA TYR A 82 -14.76 -7.29 -3.93
C TYR A 82 -13.25 -7.52 -4.09
N LEU A 83 -12.46 -6.50 -3.70
CA LEU A 83 -10.99 -6.48 -3.84
C LEU A 83 -10.28 -6.38 -2.49
N ILE A 84 -10.98 -6.71 -1.39
CA ILE A 84 -10.42 -6.70 -0.05
C ILE A 84 -9.52 -7.92 0.14
N HIS A 85 -8.38 -7.66 0.78
CA HIS A 85 -7.43 -8.67 1.16
C HIS A 85 -6.65 -8.26 2.40
N SER A 86 -6.73 -9.08 3.46
CA SER A 86 -6.21 -8.75 4.80
C SER A 86 -4.76 -9.19 5.04
N MET A 87 -3.88 -9.15 4.02
CA MET A 87 -2.46 -9.57 4.15
C MET A 87 -1.68 -8.85 5.27
N ASN A 88 -2.20 -7.75 5.80
CA ASN A 88 -1.55 -6.95 6.85
C ASN A 88 -2.14 -7.18 8.26
N ALA A 89 -3.09 -8.08 8.43
CA ALA A 89 -3.57 -8.44 9.78
C ALA A 89 -2.49 -9.26 10.51
N HIS A 90 -2.33 -9.02 11.81
CA HIS A 90 -1.39 -9.75 12.66
C HIS A 90 -1.59 -11.27 12.54
N GLU A 91 -0.47 -12.00 12.57
CA GLU A 91 -0.36 -13.46 12.38
C GLU A 91 -1.53 -14.25 12.99
N GLY A 92 -2.17 -15.10 12.18
CA GLY A 92 -3.23 -16.04 12.59
C GLY A 92 -4.68 -15.55 12.48
N ARG A 93 -4.93 -14.23 12.32
CA ARG A 93 -6.31 -13.70 12.28
C ARG A 93 -6.76 -13.19 10.89
N PHE A 94 -5.90 -13.22 9.88
CA PHE A 94 -6.28 -12.69 8.57
C PHE A 94 -7.40 -13.51 7.88
N ALA A 95 -7.39 -14.85 8.04
CA ALA A 95 -8.41 -15.72 7.47
C ALA A 95 -9.79 -15.48 8.09
N ASP A 96 -9.85 -15.24 9.42
CA ASP A 96 -11.11 -14.92 10.11
C ASP A 96 -11.66 -13.55 9.66
N ALA A 97 -10.78 -12.56 9.54
CA ALA A 97 -11.16 -11.23 9.03
C ALA A 97 -11.64 -11.29 7.59
N ASP A 98 -10.96 -12.05 6.72
CA ASP A 98 -11.35 -12.25 5.33
C ASP A 98 -12.72 -12.95 5.22
N ARG A 99 -12.98 -14.00 6.05
CA ARG A 99 -14.29 -14.67 6.13
C ARG A 99 -15.39 -13.74 6.58
N THR A 100 -15.14 -12.98 7.64
CA THR A 100 -16.12 -12.04 8.19
C THR A 100 -16.48 -10.96 7.16
N ALA A 101 -15.48 -10.34 6.54
CA ALA A 101 -15.69 -9.34 5.51
C ALA A 101 -16.44 -9.89 4.28
N ALA A 102 -16.17 -11.13 3.86
CA ALA A 102 -16.89 -11.79 2.78
C ALA A 102 -18.38 -12.02 3.13
N ARG A 103 -18.68 -12.48 4.35
CA ARG A 103 -20.08 -12.64 4.82
C ARG A 103 -20.82 -11.31 4.88
N HIS A 104 -20.14 -10.24 5.32
CA HIS A 104 -20.74 -8.90 5.33
C HIS A 104 -21.05 -8.41 3.92
N MET A 105 -20.16 -8.70 2.94
CA MET A 105 -20.41 -8.39 1.54
C MET A 105 -21.62 -9.14 0.99
N VAL A 106 -21.75 -10.45 1.27
CA VAL A 106 -22.92 -11.27 0.87
C VAL A 106 -24.20 -10.69 1.41
N ALA A 107 -24.23 -10.38 2.72
CA ALA A 107 -25.41 -9.78 3.36
C ALA A 107 -25.76 -8.42 2.75
N ALA A 108 -24.77 -7.53 2.61
CA ALA A 108 -24.98 -6.21 2.05
C ALA A 108 -25.46 -6.25 0.59
N ALA A 109 -24.95 -7.20 -0.20
CA ALA A 109 -25.37 -7.40 -1.60
C ALA A 109 -26.83 -7.87 -1.70
N ALA A 110 -27.22 -8.82 -0.84
CA ALA A 110 -28.59 -9.32 -0.76
C ALA A 110 -29.56 -8.23 -0.28
N ASP A 111 -29.24 -7.57 0.84
CA ASP A 111 -30.09 -6.54 1.47
C ASP A 111 -30.34 -5.33 0.52
N ASN A 112 -29.41 -5.04 -0.39
CA ASN A 112 -29.51 -3.92 -1.33
C ASN A 112 -29.86 -4.31 -2.79
N GLY A 113 -30.10 -5.59 -3.06
CA GLY A 113 -30.46 -6.08 -4.38
C GLY A 113 -29.40 -5.76 -5.45
N LEU A 114 -28.15 -6.10 -5.20
CA LEU A 114 -27.09 -6.00 -6.20
C LEU A 114 -27.33 -7.06 -7.31
N ASP A 115 -27.06 -6.69 -8.56
CA ASP A 115 -27.22 -7.59 -9.70
C ASP A 115 -26.04 -8.58 -9.82
N ARG A 116 -24.85 -8.19 -9.34
CA ARG A 116 -23.65 -9.06 -9.33
C ARG A 116 -22.53 -8.57 -8.42
N ILE A 117 -21.64 -9.50 -8.09
CA ILE A 117 -20.34 -9.24 -7.45
C ILE A 117 -19.25 -9.70 -8.41
N VAL A 118 -18.19 -8.90 -8.58
CA VAL A 118 -16.96 -9.29 -9.28
C VAL A 118 -15.85 -9.44 -8.25
N TYR A 119 -15.28 -10.65 -8.18
CA TYR A 119 -14.23 -11.01 -7.23
C TYR A 119 -12.91 -11.30 -7.94
N LEU A 120 -11.81 -10.83 -7.38
CA LEU A 120 -10.46 -11.18 -7.82
C LEU A 120 -9.80 -12.08 -6.77
N GLY A 121 -9.67 -13.34 -7.09
CA GLY A 121 -9.06 -14.39 -6.26
C GLY A 121 -7.67 -14.80 -6.72
N GLY A 122 -7.12 -15.83 -6.07
CA GLY A 122 -5.85 -16.43 -6.44
C GLY A 122 -6.02 -17.65 -7.35
N LEU A 123 -5.11 -17.81 -8.30
CA LEU A 123 -5.04 -18.98 -9.18
C LEU A 123 -4.41 -20.17 -8.45
N GLY A 124 -4.93 -21.36 -8.67
CA GLY A 124 -4.43 -22.61 -8.11
C GLY A 124 -5.50 -23.70 -8.07
N SER A 125 -5.19 -24.83 -7.43
CA SER A 125 -6.14 -25.91 -7.16
C SER A 125 -6.57 -25.90 -5.71
N PRO A 126 -7.88 -25.76 -5.39
CA PRO A 126 -8.38 -25.82 -4.03
C PRO A 126 -7.96 -27.10 -3.29
N ASP A 127 -7.89 -28.23 -4.03
CA ASP A 127 -7.64 -29.57 -3.48
C ASP A 127 -6.15 -29.93 -3.43
N HIS A 128 -5.25 -29.01 -3.81
CA HIS A 128 -3.83 -29.31 -3.82
C HIS A 128 -3.28 -29.40 -2.38
N PRO A 129 -2.62 -30.51 -1.97
CA PRO A 129 -2.17 -30.71 -0.58
C PRO A 129 -1.15 -29.66 -0.12
N GLY A 130 -0.36 -29.11 -1.05
CA GLY A 130 0.62 -28.05 -0.79
C GLY A 130 0.05 -26.63 -0.88
N LEU A 131 -1.27 -26.46 -0.84
CA LEU A 131 -1.90 -25.14 -0.94
C LEU A 131 -1.50 -24.25 0.24
N SER A 132 -0.96 -23.05 -0.05
CA SER A 132 -0.58 -22.08 0.99
C SER A 132 -1.80 -21.61 1.79
N HIS A 133 -1.57 -21.20 3.04
CA HIS A 133 -2.62 -20.62 3.89
C HIS A 133 -3.30 -19.41 3.22
N HIS A 134 -2.53 -18.61 2.52
CA HIS A 134 -3.02 -17.47 1.75
C HIS A 134 -3.99 -17.88 0.64
N LEU A 135 -3.61 -18.82 -0.23
CA LEU A 135 -4.47 -19.28 -1.32
C LEU A 135 -5.72 -20.01 -0.78
N ARG A 136 -5.56 -20.75 0.31
CA ARG A 136 -6.71 -21.39 0.99
C ARG A 136 -7.74 -20.36 1.46
N SER A 137 -7.31 -19.28 2.09
CA SER A 137 -8.19 -18.17 2.47
C SER A 137 -8.87 -17.53 1.25
N ARG A 138 -8.17 -17.40 0.11
CA ARG A 138 -8.77 -16.85 -1.13
C ARG A 138 -9.88 -17.73 -1.69
N PHE A 139 -9.70 -19.04 -1.71
CA PHE A 139 -10.75 -20.00 -2.13
C PHE A 139 -11.92 -20.04 -1.15
N GLU A 140 -11.66 -19.90 0.15
CA GLU A 140 -12.70 -19.83 1.16
C GLU A 140 -13.57 -18.57 0.99
N VAL A 141 -12.95 -17.41 0.76
CA VAL A 141 -13.64 -16.17 0.43
C VAL A 141 -14.48 -16.31 -0.84
N GLU A 142 -13.90 -16.89 -1.90
CA GLU A 142 -14.61 -17.16 -3.15
C GLU A 142 -15.88 -17.99 -2.90
N ARG A 143 -15.74 -19.07 -2.15
CA ARG A 143 -16.87 -19.94 -1.81
C ARG A 143 -17.95 -19.20 -1.02
N ILE A 144 -17.57 -18.45 0.02
CA ILE A 144 -18.53 -17.67 0.83
C ILE A 144 -19.30 -16.68 -0.05
N LEU A 145 -18.64 -16.02 -0.99
CA LEU A 145 -19.30 -15.10 -1.91
C LEU A 145 -20.26 -15.85 -2.84
N GLN A 146 -19.85 -17.00 -3.40
CA GLN A 146 -20.65 -17.82 -4.33
C GLN A 146 -21.85 -18.52 -3.67
N ASP A 147 -21.74 -18.85 -2.39
CA ASP A 147 -22.85 -19.44 -1.59
C ASP A 147 -23.96 -18.39 -1.33
N GLY A 148 -23.74 -17.11 -1.64
CA GLY A 148 -24.73 -16.05 -1.52
C GLY A 148 -25.74 -16.02 -2.67
N PRO A 149 -26.86 -15.26 -2.50
CA PRO A 149 -27.92 -15.20 -3.52
C PRO A 149 -27.58 -14.34 -4.74
N VAL A 150 -26.53 -13.52 -4.67
CA VAL A 150 -26.12 -12.62 -5.77
C VAL A 150 -25.08 -13.31 -6.65
N PRO A 151 -25.24 -13.34 -8.00
CA PRO A 151 -24.28 -13.97 -8.89
C PRO A 151 -22.86 -13.38 -8.75
N VAL A 152 -21.86 -14.26 -8.61
CA VAL A 152 -20.45 -13.87 -8.44
C VAL A 152 -19.65 -14.24 -9.69
N THR A 153 -19.01 -13.25 -10.31
CA THR A 153 -17.97 -13.49 -11.31
C THR A 153 -16.63 -13.58 -10.59
N SER A 154 -16.01 -14.74 -10.54
CA SER A 154 -14.71 -14.96 -9.92
C SER A 154 -13.60 -14.97 -10.97
N LEU A 155 -12.62 -14.09 -10.84
CA LEU A 155 -11.40 -14.09 -11.65
C LEU A 155 -10.25 -14.59 -10.78
N ARG A 156 -9.62 -15.71 -11.16
CA ARG A 156 -8.47 -16.29 -10.47
C ARG A 156 -7.19 -15.91 -11.20
N ALA A 157 -6.37 -15.08 -10.58
CA ALA A 157 -5.10 -14.63 -11.14
C ALA A 157 -3.91 -15.25 -10.42
N ALA A 158 -2.86 -15.58 -11.18
CA ALA A 158 -1.57 -15.93 -10.64
C ALA A 158 -0.80 -14.66 -10.18
N MET A 159 0.48 -14.58 -10.49
CA MET A 159 1.32 -13.43 -10.19
C MET A 159 0.93 -12.21 -11.03
N ILE A 160 0.39 -11.18 -10.41
CA ILE A 160 0.08 -9.92 -11.10
C ILE A 160 1.34 -9.06 -11.15
N LEU A 161 1.80 -8.76 -12.38
CA LEU A 161 2.98 -7.96 -12.63
C LEU A 161 2.63 -6.51 -12.96
N GLY A 162 3.36 -5.58 -12.36
CA GLY A 162 3.27 -4.15 -12.63
C GLY A 162 3.94 -3.33 -11.55
N ALA A 163 4.36 -2.14 -11.87
CA ALA A 163 5.04 -1.23 -10.95
C ALA A 163 4.23 -1.04 -9.66
N GLY A 164 4.82 -1.28 -8.51
CA GLY A 164 4.18 -1.16 -7.20
C GLY A 164 3.41 -2.40 -6.72
N SER A 165 3.26 -3.48 -7.50
CA SER A 165 2.70 -4.73 -6.97
C SER A 165 3.69 -5.42 -6.04
N ALA A 166 3.20 -6.10 -4.99
CA ALA A 166 4.07 -6.80 -4.04
C ALA A 166 4.99 -7.82 -4.73
N SER A 167 4.44 -8.60 -5.66
CA SER A 167 5.17 -9.63 -6.40
C SER A 167 6.24 -9.03 -7.30
N PHE A 168 5.93 -7.96 -8.04
CA PHE A 168 6.89 -7.29 -8.90
C PHE A 168 7.99 -6.59 -8.08
N GLU A 169 7.63 -5.91 -6.98
CA GLU A 169 8.60 -5.25 -6.13
C GLU A 169 9.54 -6.25 -5.45
N MET A 170 9.02 -7.42 -5.05
CA MET A 170 9.86 -8.52 -4.54
C MET A 170 10.87 -8.98 -5.60
N LEU A 171 10.40 -9.27 -6.81
CA LEU A 171 11.25 -9.64 -7.94
C LEU A 171 12.31 -8.57 -8.19
N ARG A 172 11.90 -7.31 -8.28
CA ARG A 172 12.77 -6.17 -8.53
C ARG A 172 13.88 -6.05 -7.49
N TYR A 173 13.54 -5.97 -6.23
CA TYR A 173 14.55 -5.79 -5.18
C TYR A 173 15.51 -6.98 -5.05
N LEU A 174 15.01 -8.19 -5.26
CA LEU A 174 15.90 -9.37 -5.26
C LEU A 174 16.90 -9.32 -6.42
N VAL A 175 16.41 -9.05 -7.63
CA VAL A 175 17.24 -9.06 -8.82
C VAL A 175 18.20 -7.86 -8.86
N ASP A 176 17.75 -6.66 -8.48
CA ASP A 176 18.60 -5.46 -8.46
C ASP A 176 19.78 -5.61 -7.47
N ARG A 177 19.56 -6.29 -6.35
CA ARG A 177 20.53 -6.34 -5.24
C ARG A 177 21.43 -7.57 -5.25
N LEU A 178 20.97 -8.68 -5.82
CA LEU A 178 21.66 -9.97 -5.72
C LEU A 178 22.16 -10.44 -7.09
N PRO A 179 23.48 -10.31 -7.39
CA PRO A 179 24.05 -10.90 -8.60
C PRO A 179 24.11 -12.43 -8.53
N VAL A 180 24.21 -12.99 -7.32
CA VAL A 180 24.15 -14.42 -7.01
C VAL A 180 23.04 -14.66 -6.02
N MET A 181 22.15 -15.60 -6.31
CA MET A 181 21.00 -15.93 -5.50
C MET A 181 21.02 -17.41 -5.10
N ILE A 182 20.97 -17.67 -3.80
CA ILE A 182 20.68 -19.00 -3.27
C ILE A 182 19.15 -19.08 -3.15
N THR A 183 18.56 -20.03 -3.84
CA THR A 183 17.08 -20.14 -3.95
C THR A 183 16.60 -21.52 -3.56
N PRO A 184 15.35 -21.67 -3.09
CA PRO A 184 14.72 -22.97 -2.96
C PRO A 184 14.53 -23.65 -4.32
N ARG A 185 14.35 -24.97 -4.34
CA ARG A 185 14.09 -25.74 -5.57
C ARG A 185 12.84 -25.26 -6.31
N TRP A 186 11.84 -24.74 -5.62
CA TRP A 186 10.60 -24.23 -6.22
C TRP A 186 10.81 -22.99 -7.12
N VAL A 187 12.00 -22.43 -7.19
CA VAL A 187 12.31 -21.40 -8.20
C VAL A 187 12.07 -21.90 -9.64
N GLN A 188 12.02 -23.21 -9.83
CA GLN A 188 11.73 -23.85 -11.13
C GLN A 188 10.23 -24.16 -11.33
N THR A 189 9.37 -23.84 -10.35
CA THR A 189 7.93 -24.04 -10.46
C THR A 189 7.35 -23.14 -11.55
N PRO A 190 6.52 -23.67 -12.46
CA PRO A 190 5.88 -22.88 -13.50
C PRO A 190 4.79 -21.98 -12.92
N CYS A 191 4.72 -20.77 -13.45
CA CYS A 191 3.65 -19.82 -13.20
C CYS A 191 3.24 -19.12 -14.51
N GLN A 192 2.03 -18.57 -14.53
CA GLN A 192 1.51 -17.81 -15.66
C GLN A 192 1.19 -16.39 -15.21
N PRO A 193 2.22 -15.50 -15.17
CA PRO A 193 2.01 -14.13 -14.71
C PRO A 193 1.12 -13.34 -15.64
N ILE A 194 0.41 -12.36 -15.10
CA ILE A 194 -0.48 -11.48 -15.85
C ILE A 194 -0.14 -10.02 -15.60
N ALA A 195 -0.19 -9.21 -16.67
CA ALA A 195 -0.02 -7.75 -16.56
C ALA A 195 -1.19 -7.12 -15.80
N ILE A 196 -0.91 -6.16 -14.91
CA ILE A 196 -1.98 -5.42 -14.20
C ILE A 196 -2.97 -4.77 -15.17
N GLY A 197 -2.51 -4.27 -16.32
CA GLY A 197 -3.39 -3.72 -17.34
C GLY A 197 -4.44 -4.74 -17.79
N ASN A 198 -4.04 -5.97 -18.08
CA ASN A 198 -4.95 -7.04 -18.49
C ASN A 198 -5.91 -7.48 -17.39
N VAL A 199 -5.45 -7.49 -16.13
CA VAL A 199 -6.37 -7.74 -14.98
C VAL A 199 -7.46 -6.67 -14.92
N LEU A 200 -7.09 -5.40 -15.13
CA LEU A 200 -8.05 -4.29 -15.15
C LEU A 200 -9.01 -4.37 -16.34
N ASP A 201 -8.53 -4.85 -17.51
CA ASP A 201 -9.35 -5.08 -18.69
C ASP A 201 -10.42 -6.15 -18.43
N TYR A 202 -10.00 -7.28 -17.82
CA TYR A 202 -10.94 -8.34 -17.43
C TYR A 202 -11.93 -7.88 -16.36
N LEU A 203 -11.47 -7.19 -15.30
CA LEU A 203 -12.35 -6.68 -14.26
C LEU A 203 -13.40 -5.71 -14.83
N ALA A 204 -12.99 -4.73 -15.62
CA ALA A 204 -13.90 -3.76 -16.20
C ALA A 204 -14.84 -4.43 -17.23
N GLY A 205 -14.32 -5.35 -18.05
CA GLY A 205 -15.10 -6.06 -19.05
C GLY A 205 -16.16 -6.98 -18.46
N CYS A 206 -15.87 -7.68 -17.35
CA CYS A 206 -16.83 -8.54 -16.68
C CYS A 206 -18.09 -7.80 -16.21
N LEU A 207 -18.01 -6.49 -15.96
CA LEU A 207 -19.18 -5.72 -15.59
C LEU A 207 -20.16 -5.54 -16.76
N ALA A 208 -19.62 -5.42 -17.97
CA ALA A 208 -20.41 -5.18 -19.20
C ALA A 208 -20.97 -6.47 -19.83
N VAL A 209 -20.34 -7.63 -19.55
CA VAL A 209 -20.69 -8.92 -20.18
C VAL A 209 -21.50 -9.77 -19.20
N SER A 210 -22.79 -9.93 -19.47
CA SER A 210 -23.75 -10.67 -18.63
C SER A 210 -23.39 -12.14 -18.48
N GLU A 211 -22.83 -12.75 -19.53
CA GLU A 211 -22.46 -14.17 -19.61
C GLU A 211 -21.37 -14.56 -18.64
N THR A 212 -20.67 -13.59 -18.07
CA THR A 212 -19.65 -13.83 -17.03
C THR A 212 -20.24 -13.98 -15.63
N ALA A 213 -21.51 -13.60 -15.43
CA ALA A 213 -22.16 -13.65 -14.12
C ALA A 213 -22.30 -15.08 -13.61
N GLY A 214 -22.03 -15.28 -12.32
CA GLY A 214 -22.12 -16.60 -11.67
C GLY A 214 -21.06 -17.61 -12.13
N ARG A 215 -19.98 -17.15 -12.78
CA ARG A 215 -18.94 -18.04 -13.33
C ARG A 215 -17.56 -17.73 -12.75
N THR A 216 -16.73 -18.77 -12.76
CA THR A 216 -15.31 -18.68 -12.38
C THR A 216 -14.43 -18.84 -13.60
N PHE A 217 -13.41 -17.98 -13.70
CA PHE A 217 -12.46 -17.98 -14.81
C PHE A 217 -11.02 -17.85 -14.28
N ASP A 218 -10.14 -18.64 -14.86
CA ASP A 218 -8.71 -18.46 -14.71
C ASP A 218 -8.23 -17.34 -15.64
N ILE A 219 -7.42 -16.41 -15.15
CA ILE A 219 -6.83 -15.34 -15.95
C ILE A 219 -5.31 -15.34 -15.81
N GLY A 220 -4.61 -15.39 -16.93
CA GLY A 220 -3.15 -15.40 -17.04
C GLY A 220 -2.68 -14.62 -18.25
N GLY A 221 -1.39 -14.31 -18.28
CA GLY A 221 -0.74 -13.77 -19.48
C GLY A 221 -0.54 -14.84 -20.55
N PRO A 222 0.08 -14.46 -21.68
CA PRO A 222 0.30 -15.42 -22.78
C PRO A 222 1.44 -16.43 -22.49
N ASP A 223 2.32 -16.11 -21.51
CA ASP A 223 3.51 -16.91 -21.24
C ASP A 223 3.37 -17.75 -19.98
N ILE A 224 3.79 -19.01 -20.08
CA ILE A 224 4.06 -19.86 -18.91
C ILE A 224 5.58 -19.86 -18.71
N VAL A 225 6.03 -19.36 -17.55
CA VAL A 225 7.44 -19.20 -17.21
C VAL A 225 7.72 -19.74 -15.81
N THR A 226 8.98 -20.04 -15.50
CA THR A 226 9.39 -20.34 -14.14
C THR A 226 9.79 -19.04 -13.39
N TYR A 227 9.83 -19.08 -12.06
CA TYR A 227 10.36 -17.93 -11.30
C TYR A 227 11.83 -17.65 -11.64
N ARG A 228 12.60 -18.68 -12.03
CA ARG A 228 13.94 -18.53 -12.56
C ARG A 228 13.96 -17.71 -13.85
N ASP A 229 13.02 -18.00 -14.76
CA ASP A 229 12.91 -17.25 -16.02
C ASP A 229 12.50 -15.80 -15.77
N LEU A 230 11.57 -15.54 -14.84
CA LEU A 230 11.19 -14.19 -14.43
C LEU A 230 12.39 -13.37 -13.94
N ILE A 231 13.26 -13.98 -13.12
CA ILE A 231 14.48 -13.34 -12.63
C ILE A 231 15.41 -12.97 -13.81
N GLN A 232 15.57 -13.87 -14.79
CA GLN A 232 16.44 -13.60 -15.94
C GLN A 232 15.82 -12.59 -16.92
N ILE A 233 14.50 -12.65 -17.15
CA ILE A 233 13.78 -11.68 -17.97
C ILE A 233 13.91 -10.30 -17.34
N TYR A 234 13.65 -10.18 -16.03
CA TYR A 234 13.84 -8.92 -15.32
C TYR A 234 15.27 -8.38 -15.45
N ALA A 235 16.28 -9.21 -15.20
CA ALA A 235 17.68 -8.79 -15.28
C ALA A 235 18.02 -8.24 -16.67
N ARG A 236 17.53 -8.89 -17.73
CA ARG A 236 17.72 -8.45 -19.12
C ARG A 236 17.06 -7.09 -19.38
N GLU A 237 15.79 -6.94 -19.01
CA GLU A 237 15.04 -5.70 -19.26
C GLU A 237 15.54 -4.52 -18.39
N ALA A 238 16.12 -4.81 -17.23
CA ALA A 238 16.76 -3.82 -16.36
C ALA A 238 18.19 -3.44 -16.82
N GLY A 239 18.75 -4.10 -17.86
CA GLY A 239 20.12 -3.88 -18.32
C GLY A 239 21.18 -4.47 -17.38
N LEU A 240 20.82 -5.46 -16.59
CA LEU A 240 21.70 -6.12 -15.61
C LEU A 240 22.35 -7.38 -16.20
N LYS A 241 23.52 -7.75 -15.68
CA LYS A 241 24.14 -9.04 -16.02
C LYS A 241 23.25 -10.21 -15.62
N ARG A 242 23.34 -11.32 -16.33
CA ARG A 242 22.64 -12.57 -15.99
C ARG A 242 22.86 -12.95 -14.53
N ARG A 243 21.80 -13.27 -13.81
CA ARG A 243 21.87 -13.65 -12.39
C ARG A 243 22.28 -15.13 -12.26
N VAL A 244 23.21 -15.40 -11.34
CA VAL A 244 23.58 -16.76 -10.98
C VAL A 244 22.57 -17.26 -9.95
N ILE A 245 21.85 -18.35 -10.26
CA ILE A 245 20.81 -18.91 -9.41
C ILE A 245 21.23 -20.31 -9.01
N LEU A 246 21.45 -20.52 -7.72
CA LEU A 246 21.87 -21.77 -7.10
C LEU A 246 20.71 -22.36 -6.29
N PRO A 247 19.96 -23.33 -6.84
CA PRO A 247 18.87 -23.95 -6.10
C PRO A 247 19.42 -24.92 -5.04
N VAL A 248 18.96 -24.75 -3.79
CA VAL A 248 19.35 -25.62 -2.67
C VAL A 248 18.11 -26.30 -2.06
N PRO A 249 18.23 -27.54 -1.57
CA PRO A 249 17.08 -28.30 -1.07
C PRO A 249 16.60 -27.87 0.32
N VAL A 250 17.40 -27.12 1.07
CA VAL A 250 17.22 -26.89 2.53
C VAL A 250 16.49 -25.59 2.87
N LEU A 251 16.19 -24.73 1.90
CA LEU A 251 15.50 -23.45 2.17
C LEU A 251 13.99 -23.64 2.33
N THR A 252 13.54 -23.58 3.58
CA THR A 252 12.09 -23.54 3.89
C THR A 252 11.45 -22.21 3.48
N PRO A 253 10.12 -22.15 3.24
CA PRO A 253 9.42 -20.89 2.96
C PRO A 253 9.65 -19.82 4.04
N TRP A 254 9.68 -20.24 5.32
CA TRP A 254 9.96 -19.34 6.45
C TRP A 254 11.37 -18.71 6.40
N LEU A 255 12.39 -19.51 6.12
CA LEU A 255 13.76 -19.01 5.99
C LEU A 255 13.90 -18.10 4.76
N SER A 256 13.24 -18.47 3.66
CA SER A 256 13.16 -17.65 2.45
C SER A 256 12.48 -16.30 2.72
N ALA A 257 11.39 -16.27 3.48
CA ALA A 257 10.69 -15.04 3.84
C ALA A 257 11.55 -14.11 4.71
N LYS A 258 12.31 -14.65 5.66
CA LYS A 258 13.26 -13.86 6.46
C LYS A 258 14.39 -13.30 5.60
N TRP A 259 14.90 -14.10 4.67
CA TRP A 259 15.91 -13.66 3.70
C TRP A 259 15.36 -12.54 2.79
N ILE A 260 14.15 -12.71 2.24
CA ILE A 260 13.47 -11.70 1.44
C ILE A 260 13.31 -10.41 2.25
N HIS A 261 12.86 -10.49 3.50
CA HIS A 261 12.74 -9.33 4.40
C HIS A 261 14.11 -8.66 4.64
N LEU A 262 15.19 -9.43 4.76
CA LEU A 262 16.53 -8.88 4.93
C LEU A 262 17.01 -8.12 3.69
N VAL A 263 16.71 -8.60 2.51
CA VAL A 263 17.22 -8.07 1.23
C VAL A 263 16.26 -7.05 0.58
N THR A 264 14.95 -7.15 0.86
CA THR A 264 13.91 -6.29 0.27
C THR A 264 13.23 -5.41 1.32
N PRO A 265 12.50 -4.36 0.95
CA PRO A 265 11.66 -3.60 1.88
C PRO A 265 10.38 -4.33 2.27
N ILE A 266 10.09 -5.51 1.70
CA ILE A 266 8.86 -6.26 1.94
C ILE A 266 8.96 -6.98 3.29
N PRO A 267 8.01 -6.78 4.22
CA PRO A 267 8.01 -7.46 5.51
C PRO A 267 7.88 -8.98 5.36
N ALA A 268 8.47 -9.73 6.28
CA ALA A 268 8.38 -11.19 6.30
C ALA A 268 6.91 -11.68 6.35
N SER A 269 6.03 -10.95 7.04
CA SER A 269 4.58 -11.24 7.12
C SER A 269 3.86 -11.23 5.77
N ILE A 270 4.37 -10.49 4.80
CA ILE A 270 3.85 -10.48 3.42
C ILE A 270 4.66 -11.43 2.52
N ALA A 271 5.99 -11.47 2.71
CA ALA A 271 6.85 -12.33 1.93
C ALA A 271 6.59 -13.82 2.15
N GLN A 272 6.23 -14.24 3.39
CA GLN A 272 6.02 -15.65 3.72
C GLN A 272 4.79 -16.24 3.00
N PRO A 273 3.57 -15.67 3.07
CA PRO A 273 2.42 -16.19 2.34
C PRO A 273 2.63 -16.23 0.83
N LEU A 274 3.34 -15.23 0.29
CA LEU A 274 3.68 -15.20 -1.13
C LEU A 274 4.69 -16.31 -1.47
N ALA A 275 5.77 -16.47 -0.69
CA ALA A 275 6.77 -17.52 -0.91
C ALA A 275 6.19 -18.94 -0.79
N GLU A 276 5.26 -19.17 0.14
CA GLU A 276 4.54 -20.44 0.26
C GLU A 276 3.75 -20.75 -1.01
N GLY A 277 3.07 -19.74 -1.59
CA GLY A 277 2.31 -19.89 -2.84
C GLY A 277 3.14 -20.20 -4.06
N LEU A 278 4.47 -19.93 -4.03
CA LEU A 278 5.37 -20.22 -5.17
C LEU A 278 5.75 -21.70 -5.29
N SER A 279 5.46 -22.51 -4.29
CA SER A 279 5.84 -23.94 -4.25
C SER A 279 4.99 -24.85 -5.13
N ILE A 280 3.84 -24.38 -5.59
CA ILE A 280 2.91 -25.12 -6.46
C ILE A 280 2.78 -24.45 -7.81
N PRO A 281 2.53 -25.20 -8.90
CA PRO A 281 2.24 -24.62 -10.21
C PRO A 281 0.99 -23.76 -10.19
N VAL A 282 1.11 -22.52 -10.68
CA VAL A 282 -0.02 -21.57 -10.81
C VAL A 282 -0.17 -21.18 -12.29
N VAL A 283 -0.78 -22.09 -13.05
CA VAL A 283 -1.03 -21.99 -14.50
C VAL A 283 -2.53 -22.12 -14.72
N CYS A 284 -3.10 -21.32 -15.64
CA CYS A 284 -4.49 -21.39 -16.02
C CYS A 284 -4.82 -22.79 -16.55
N ARG A 285 -5.94 -23.34 -16.11
CA ARG A 285 -6.46 -24.64 -16.56
C ARG A 285 -7.42 -24.49 -17.74
N GLU A 286 -7.89 -23.27 -17.96
CA GLU A 286 -8.83 -22.93 -18.99
C GLU A 286 -8.63 -21.47 -19.39
N ASP A 287 -9.16 -21.07 -20.53
CA ASP A 287 -9.10 -19.71 -21.07
C ASP A 287 -10.45 -19.22 -21.61
N ARG A 288 -11.54 -19.86 -21.17
CA ARG A 288 -12.92 -19.63 -21.65
C ARG A 288 -13.36 -18.17 -21.57
N ILE A 289 -12.82 -17.39 -20.64
CA ILE A 289 -13.15 -15.96 -20.52
C ILE A 289 -12.87 -15.21 -21.83
N ARG A 290 -11.89 -15.65 -22.63
CA ARG A 290 -11.51 -15.02 -23.90
C ARG A 290 -12.60 -15.11 -24.96
N ASN A 291 -13.53 -16.07 -24.84
CA ASN A 291 -14.68 -16.20 -25.75
C ASN A 291 -15.66 -15.02 -25.61
N TRP A 292 -15.73 -14.41 -24.42
CA TRP A 292 -16.59 -13.27 -24.12
C TRP A 292 -15.84 -11.96 -24.04
N LEU A 293 -14.58 -12.02 -23.57
CA LEU A 293 -13.71 -10.87 -23.38
C LEU A 293 -12.37 -11.11 -24.10
N PRO A 294 -12.29 -10.81 -25.39
CA PRO A 294 -11.07 -11.00 -26.17
C PRO A 294 -10.04 -9.90 -25.85
N VAL A 295 -9.46 -9.96 -24.66
CA VAL A 295 -8.43 -9.03 -24.20
C VAL A 295 -7.10 -9.34 -24.90
N HIS A 296 -6.44 -8.29 -25.42
CA HIS A 296 -5.08 -8.42 -25.94
C HIS A 296 -4.10 -8.56 -24.76
N LEU A 297 -3.54 -9.75 -24.60
CA LEU A 297 -2.65 -10.05 -23.47
C LEU A 297 -1.23 -9.55 -23.77
N THR A 298 -0.68 -8.83 -22.78
CA THR A 298 0.70 -8.35 -22.82
C THR A 298 1.64 -9.45 -22.31
N ASP A 299 2.70 -9.75 -23.07
CA ASP A 299 3.68 -10.74 -22.69
C ASP A 299 4.49 -10.31 -21.44
N THR A 300 5.12 -11.28 -20.79
CA THR A 300 5.86 -11.10 -19.54
C THR A 300 7.01 -10.11 -19.69
N ARG A 301 7.72 -10.16 -20.83
CA ARG A 301 8.86 -9.27 -21.10
C ARG A 301 8.40 -7.84 -21.24
N GLN A 302 7.37 -7.59 -22.05
CA GLN A 302 6.81 -6.25 -22.25
C GLN A 302 6.20 -5.71 -20.96
N THR A 303 5.56 -6.56 -20.15
CA THR A 303 5.00 -6.20 -18.85
C THR A 303 6.08 -5.72 -17.90
N ILE A 304 7.20 -6.43 -17.80
CA ILE A 304 8.35 -6.05 -16.95
C ILE A 304 8.96 -4.75 -17.46
N ARG A 305 9.17 -4.58 -18.77
CA ARG A 305 9.68 -3.35 -19.38
C ARG A 305 8.81 -2.15 -19.03
N THR A 306 7.50 -2.26 -19.25
CA THR A 306 6.53 -1.19 -18.94
C THR A 306 6.55 -0.83 -17.45
N ALA A 307 6.67 -1.84 -16.56
CA ALA A 307 6.76 -1.59 -15.12
C ALA A 307 8.05 -0.86 -14.74
N LEU A 308 9.20 -1.22 -15.34
CA LEU A 308 10.47 -0.55 -15.14
C LEU A 308 10.44 0.90 -15.64
N ASP A 309 9.83 1.14 -16.80
CA ASP A 309 9.72 2.49 -17.37
C ASP A 309 8.85 3.40 -16.50
N ARG A 310 7.73 2.90 -15.98
CA ARG A 310 6.90 3.65 -15.01
C ARG A 310 7.67 3.99 -13.73
N ILE A 311 8.52 3.10 -13.24
CA ILE A 311 9.36 3.37 -12.07
C ILE A 311 10.42 4.43 -12.40
N ARG A 312 11.06 4.35 -13.57
CA ARG A 312 12.05 5.34 -14.02
C ARG A 312 11.43 6.72 -14.19
N GLN A 313 10.21 6.80 -14.74
CA GLN A 313 9.43 8.01 -14.91
C GLN A 313 8.74 8.49 -13.62
N GLN A 314 8.88 7.75 -12.51
CA GLN A 314 8.24 8.03 -11.23
C GLN A 314 6.69 8.08 -11.28
N GLN A 315 6.10 7.37 -12.24
CA GLN A 315 4.66 7.31 -12.49
C GLN A 315 4.01 6.08 -11.84
N VAL A 316 4.31 5.83 -10.56
CA VAL A 316 3.70 4.74 -9.80
C VAL A 316 2.50 5.28 -9.01
N ASP A 317 1.28 5.06 -9.53
CA ASP A 317 0.05 5.61 -8.95
C ASP A 317 -0.35 4.94 -7.63
N THR A 318 -0.13 3.65 -7.52
CA THR A 318 -0.47 2.84 -6.34
C THR A 318 0.62 1.82 -6.06
N CYS A 319 0.84 1.53 -4.77
CA CYS A 319 1.79 0.52 -4.31
C CYS A 319 1.09 -0.53 -3.43
N TRP A 320 1.71 -1.71 -3.28
CA TRP A 320 1.21 -2.80 -2.46
C TRP A 320 0.98 -2.40 -1.00
N PHE A 321 1.74 -1.45 -0.47
CA PHE A 321 1.62 -0.96 0.91
C PHE A 321 0.56 0.14 1.08
N ASP A 322 -0.05 0.64 0.00
CA ASP A 322 -1.12 1.66 0.08
C ASP A 322 -2.39 1.13 0.74
N GLY A 323 -2.68 -0.17 0.57
CA GLY A 323 -3.82 -0.84 1.20
C GLY A 323 -3.59 -1.21 2.66
N GLY A 324 -2.34 -1.33 3.08
CA GLY A 324 -1.95 -1.65 4.44
C GLY A 324 -1.67 -0.40 5.27
N GLY A 325 -1.83 -0.51 6.55
CA GLY A 325 -1.51 0.53 7.52
C GLY A 325 -2.68 0.76 8.48
N SER A 326 -2.35 0.74 9.77
CA SER A 326 -3.27 1.15 10.82
C SER A 326 -3.84 2.53 10.54
N LEU A 327 -5.08 2.74 10.87
CA LEU A 327 -5.66 4.07 11.05
C LEU A 327 -4.71 4.87 11.96
N PRO A 328 -4.65 6.21 11.82
CA PRO A 328 -4.00 7.04 12.83
C PRO A 328 -4.50 6.57 14.20
N PRO A 329 -3.62 6.38 15.18
CA PRO A 329 -4.07 6.06 16.53
C PRO A 329 -5.12 7.07 16.98
N GLU A 330 -6.15 6.65 17.71
CA GLU A 330 -7.26 7.52 18.15
C GLU A 330 -6.77 8.79 18.86
N TRP A 331 -5.67 8.70 19.63
CA TRP A 331 -5.05 9.84 20.29
C TRP A 331 -4.46 10.92 19.35
N VAL A 332 -4.44 10.64 18.03
CA VAL A 332 -4.02 11.61 16.97
C VAL A 332 -5.18 12.43 16.47
N THR A 333 -6.40 11.89 16.54
CA THR A 333 -7.56 12.39 15.79
C THR A 333 -8.59 13.12 16.64
N CYS A 334 -8.64 12.96 17.95
CA CYS A 334 -9.65 13.61 18.81
C CYS A 334 -9.05 14.12 20.11
N GLY A 335 -9.58 15.27 20.54
CA GLY A 335 -9.33 15.90 21.82
C GLY A 335 -10.01 15.20 22.98
N ASP A 336 -9.73 13.93 23.19
CA ASP A 336 -10.01 13.30 24.48
C ASP A 336 -9.18 13.97 25.56
N ALA A 337 -9.75 14.07 26.75
CA ALA A 337 -9.09 14.69 27.88
C ALA A 337 -7.68 14.06 28.05
N GLU A 338 -6.67 14.88 28.34
CA GLU A 338 -5.23 14.50 28.41
C GLU A 338 -4.94 13.24 29.23
N TYR A 339 -5.85 12.79 30.07
CA TYR A 339 -5.76 11.60 30.91
C TYR A 339 -6.44 10.35 30.30
N ALA A 340 -7.25 10.47 29.27
CA ALA A 340 -8.03 9.34 28.72
C ALA A 340 -7.21 8.47 27.77
N GLY A 341 -6.18 9.02 27.09
CA GLY A 341 -5.37 8.32 26.08
C GLY A 341 -3.99 7.84 26.57
N GLY A 342 -3.66 7.98 27.85
CA GLY A 342 -2.32 7.72 28.41
C GLY A 342 -1.38 8.93 28.28
N THR A 343 -0.21 8.85 28.93
CA THR A 343 0.78 9.96 28.93
C THR A 343 1.49 10.04 27.58
N VAL A 344 1.22 11.08 26.80
CA VAL A 344 1.96 11.39 25.59
C VAL A 344 3.21 12.18 25.94
N LEU A 345 4.38 11.59 25.71
CA LEU A 345 5.67 12.25 25.82
C LEU A 345 5.99 12.96 24.51
N GLY A 346 6.73 14.06 24.55
CA GLY A 346 7.04 14.77 23.31
C GLY A 346 7.96 15.96 23.49
N GLY A 347 8.25 16.61 22.37
CA GLY A 347 9.03 17.84 22.32
C GLY A 347 8.73 18.61 21.04
N ALA A 348 8.87 19.92 21.10
CA ALA A 348 8.74 20.78 19.95
C ALA A 348 9.93 21.71 19.81
N HIS A 349 10.33 21.97 18.58
CA HIS A 349 11.37 22.92 18.21
C HIS A 349 10.85 23.82 17.11
N ARG A 350 11.22 25.10 17.16
CA ARG A 350 10.85 26.07 16.15
C ARG A 350 12.06 26.81 15.58
N ILE A 351 11.93 27.27 14.35
CA ILE A 351 12.90 28.14 13.68
C ILE A 351 12.15 29.17 12.85
N VAL A 352 12.61 30.41 12.85
CA VAL A 352 12.04 31.48 12.00
C VAL A 352 13.03 31.81 10.89
N LEU A 353 12.54 31.79 9.65
CA LEU A 353 13.31 31.98 8.42
C LEU A 353 12.84 33.24 7.67
N ALA A 354 13.77 33.86 6.95
CA ALA A 354 13.44 34.94 6.02
C ALA A 354 12.99 34.35 4.68
N GLY A 355 11.69 34.47 4.34
CA GLY A 355 11.12 33.97 3.10
C GLY A 355 9.69 33.51 3.23
N ASN A 356 9.22 32.78 2.21
CA ASN A 356 7.84 32.33 2.10
C ASN A 356 7.65 30.84 2.44
N ALA A 357 6.41 30.45 2.68
CA ALA A 357 6.03 29.08 3.07
C ALA A 357 6.28 28.06 1.95
N ASP A 358 6.16 28.42 0.68
CA ASP A 358 6.29 27.48 -0.45
C ASP A 358 7.71 26.94 -0.59
N ARG A 359 8.72 27.79 -0.40
CA ARG A 359 10.14 27.36 -0.40
C ARG A 359 10.43 26.39 0.74
N VAL A 360 9.89 26.67 1.93
CA VAL A 360 9.99 25.78 3.08
C VAL A 360 9.26 24.47 2.80
N TRP A 361 8.05 24.54 2.25
CA TRP A 361 7.26 23.36 1.89
C TRP A 361 8.00 22.46 0.91
N SER A 362 8.62 23.05 -0.12
CA SER A 362 9.42 22.29 -1.07
C SER A 362 10.56 21.49 -0.40
N ALA A 363 11.22 22.08 0.60
CA ALA A 363 12.24 21.39 1.37
C ALA A 363 11.64 20.29 2.27
N VAL A 364 10.57 20.59 3.02
CA VAL A 364 9.91 19.63 3.93
C VAL A 364 9.28 18.48 3.15
N SER A 365 8.57 18.75 2.06
CA SER A 365 7.95 17.73 1.23
C SER A 365 8.95 16.85 0.48
N SER A 366 10.22 17.24 0.40
CA SER A 366 11.29 16.48 -0.25
C SER A 366 12.14 15.62 0.69
N ILE A 367 11.83 15.58 2.01
CA ILE A 367 12.53 14.76 3.01
C ILE A 367 12.38 13.27 2.70
N GLY A 368 13.40 12.47 3.02
CA GLY A 368 13.41 11.02 2.93
C GLY A 368 13.83 10.46 1.57
N GLY A 369 13.88 9.15 1.47
CA GLY A 369 14.33 8.42 0.29
C GLY A 369 15.77 8.78 -0.09
N LYS A 370 16.00 9.12 -1.38
CA LYS A 370 17.34 9.49 -1.89
C LYS A 370 17.87 10.80 -1.29
N ASN A 371 16.99 11.72 -0.91
CA ASN A 371 17.38 12.99 -0.28
C ASN A 371 17.78 12.83 1.19
N GLY A 372 17.39 11.73 1.83
CA GLY A 372 17.62 11.46 3.24
C GLY A 372 16.89 12.45 4.17
N TRP A 373 17.28 12.45 5.44
CA TRP A 373 16.69 13.29 6.50
C TRP A 373 17.47 14.58 6.75
N TYR A 374 18.32 14.97 5.79
CA TYR A 374 19.15 16.18 5.71
C TYR A 374 20.19 16.34 6.83
N PHE A 375 20.04 15.72 7.98
CA PHE A 375 20.95 15.81 9.12
C PHE A 375 21.17 14.44 9.77
N ALA A 376 22.38 14.18 10.28
CA ALA A 376 22.77 12.97 11.00
C ALA A 376 22.45 11.66 10.26
N HIS A 377 22.78 11.60 8.97
CA HIS A 377 22.43 10.49 8.07
C HIS A 377 22.89 9.11 8.56
N SER A 378 24.05 9.06 9.23
CA SER A 378 24.58 7.85 9.87
C SER A 378 23.67 7.31 10.96
N LEU A 379 23.10 8.20 11.81
CA LEU A 379 22.17 7.79 12.86
C LEU A 379 20.86 7.24 12.29
N TRP A 380 20.34 7.86 11.25
CA TRP A 380 19.15 7.35 10.57
C TRP A 380 19.41 5.98 9.93
N ARG A 381 20.61 5.77 9.35
CA ARG A 381 21.01 4.45 8.82
C ARG A 381 21.14 3.40 9.93
N LEU A 382 21.81 3.75 11.03
CA LEU A 382 21.92 2.86 12.20
C LEU A 382 20.55 2.51 12.76
N ARG A 383 19.69 3.51 12.94
CA ARG A 383 18.31 3.30 13.42
C ARG A 383 17.52 2.39 12.48
N GLY A 384 17.64 2.61 11.16
CA GLY A 384 17.00 1.76 10.16
C GLY A 384 17.53 0.34 10.14
N MET A 385 18.82 0.13 10.43
CA MET A 385 19.43 -1.19 10.57
C MET A 385 18.88 -1.92 11.82
N LEU A 386 18.86 -1.25 12.96
CA LEU A 386 18.30 -1.81 14.20
C LEU A 386 16.81 -2.14 14.07
N ASP A 387 16.06 -1.28 13.42
CA ASP A 387 14.65 -1.51 13.13
C ASP A 387 14.43 -2.78 12.30
N ARG A 388 15.28 -3.00 11.31
CA ARG A 388 15.23 -4.23 10.49
C ARG A 388 15.54 -5.48 11.30
N MET A 389 16.51 -5.42 12.18
CA MET A 389 16.83 -6.54 13.08
C MET A 389 15.64 -6.88 13.99
N ALA A 390 14.87 -5.86 14.38
CA ALA A 390 13.64 -6.01 15.14
C ALA A 390 12.40 -6.38 14.28
N GLY A 391 12.56 -6.61 12.97
CA GLY A 391 11.45 -6.96 12.07
C GLY A 391 10.65 -5.76 11.55
N GLY A 392 11.17 -4.55 11.65
CA GLY A 392 10.58 -3.34 11.09
C GLY A 392 10.99 -3.05 9.64
N PRO A 393 10.39 -2.05 8.99
CA PRO A 393 10.64 -1.72 7.58
C PRO A 393 12.03 -1.14 7.31
N GLY A 394 12.67 -0.51 8.29
CA GLY A 394 13.92 0.23 8.09
C GLY A 394 13.80 1.37 7.09
N LEU A 395 14.93 1.89 6.59
CA LEU A 395 14.98 2.95 5.57
C LEU A 395 14.74 2.45 4.11
N ARG A 396 14.18 1.25 3.91
CA ARG A 396 14.16 0.62 2.59
C ARG A 396 13.00 0.98 1.71
N ARG A 397 11.91 1.50 2.28
CA ARG A 397 10.73 1.87 1.49
C ARG A 397 11.04 3.02 0.54
N GLY A 398 12.00 3.88 0.92
CA GLY A 398 12.29 5.07 0.15
C GLY A 398 11.06 5.98 0.12
N ARG A 399 10.80 6.56 -1.03
CA ARG A 399 9.59 7.34 -1.29
C ARG A 399 9.08 7.09 -2.71
N ARG A 400 7.76 7.25 -2.90
CA ARG A 400 7.08 7.05 -4.19
C ARG A 400 7.50 8.08 -5.23
N HIS A 401 7.53 9.36 -4.85
CA HIS A 401 7.82 10.50 -5.73
C HIS A 401 8.79 11.47 -5.04
N PRO A 402 9.73 12.14 -5.75
CA PRO A 402 10.77 12.97 -5.14
C PRO A 402 10.27 14.13 -4.28
N SER A 403 9.13 14.73 -4.62
CA SER A 403 8.55 15.90 -3.94
C SER A 403 7.05 15.78 -3.65
N ASP A 404 6.30 14.98 -4.43
CA ASP A 404 4.87 14.78 -4.21
C ASP A 404 4.64 13.77 -3.09
N LEU A 405 3.85 14.18 -2.08
CA LEU A 405 3.43 13.35 -0.95
C LEU A 405 1.91 13.24 -0.92
N ARG A 406 1.43 12.02 -0.62
CA ARG A 406 0.00 11.73 -0.45
C ARG A 406 -0.24 11.03 0.86
N VAL A 407 -1.43 11.22 1.43
CA VAL A 407 -1.83 10.48 2.62
C VAL A 407 -1.79 8.98 2.32
N GLY A 408 -1.09 8.23 3.17
CA GLY A 408 -0.84 6.81 2.98
C GLY A 408 0.50 6.46 2.35
N ASP A 409 1.26 7.43 1.79
CA ASP A 409 2.59 7.18 1.26
C ASP A 409 3.55 6.68 2.35
N GLY A 410 4.38 5.70 2.02
CA GLY A 410 5.53 5.32 2.82
C GLY A 410 6.70 6.26 2.56
N LEU A 411 7.30 6.77 3.63
CA LEU A 411 8.47 7.63 3.60
C LEU A 411 9.54 7.03 4.51
N ASP A 412 10.40 6.19 3.95
CA ASP A 412 11.33 5.34 4.71
C ASP A 412 10.58 4.46 5.72
N PHE A 413 10.74 4.67 7.02
CA PHE A 413 9.98 3.97 8.06
C PHE A 413 8.80 4.79 8.62
N TRP A 414 8.43 5.88 7.95
CA TRP A 414 7.28 6.71 8.30
C TRP A 414 6.12 6.48 7.34
N ARG A 415 4.91 6.73 7.82
CA ARG A 415 3.68 6.79 7.04
C ARG A 415 3.16 8.21 7.02
N VAL A 416 2.84 8.74 5.86
CA VAL A 416 2.19 10.05 5.74
C VAL A 416 0.73 9.92 6.20
N ILE A 417 0.37 10.64 7.27
CA ILE A 417 -0.99 10.63 7.84
C ILE A 417 -1.79 11.85 7.38
N ALA A 418 -1.15 13.01 7.32
CA ALA A 418 -1.76 14.21 6.78
C ALA A 418 -0.74 15.00 5.95
N VAL A 419 -1.21 15.62 4.89
CA VAL A 419 -0.44 16.52 4.04
C VAL A 419 -1.34 17.67 3.61
N GLU A 420 -0.97 18.89 4.01
CA GLU A 420 -1.72 20.14 3.80
C GLU A 420 -0.75 21.22 3.29
N PRO A 421 -0.45 21.23 1.97
CA PRO A 421 0.46 22.22 1.39
C PRO A 421 -0.07 23.65 1.52
N PRO A 422 0.77 24.64 1.82
CA PRO A 422 2.16 24.53 2.29
C PRO A 422 2.30 24.54 3.82
N ARG A 423 1.29 24.08 4.57
CA ARG A 423 1.12 24.33 6.00
C ARG A 423 1.54 23.20 6.92
N ARG A 424 1.30 21.92 6.50
CA ARG A 424 1.40 20.81 7.45
C ARG A 424 1.80 19.49 6.78
N LEU A 425 2.73 18.77 7.44
CA LEU A 425 3.05 17.38 7.14
C LEU A 425 3.06 16.58 8.45
N LEU A 426 2.24 15.54 8.54
CA LEU A 426 2.17 14.64 9.71
C LEU A 426 2.57 13.23 9.32
N LEU A 427 3.51 12.66 10.06
CA LEU A 427 4.12 11.36 9.84
C LEU A 427 3.91 10.45 11.06
N LEU A 428 3.48 9.21 10.83
CA LEU A 428 3.41 8.14 11.83
C LEU A 428 4.58 7.18 11.65
N ALA A 429 5.29 6.88 12.70
CA ALA A 429 6.37 5.89 12.69
C ALA A 429 5.80 4.47 12.56
N GLU A 430 6.28 3.72 11.59
CA GLU A 430 6.02 2.28 11.44
C GLU A 430 7.23 1.43 11.86
N MET A 431 8.29 2.08 12.34
CA MET A 431 9.42 1.39 12.95
C MET A 431 9.00 0.70 14.25
N LYS A 432 9.70 -0.39 14.58
CA LYS A 432 9.48 -1.11 15.84
C LYS A 432 10.04 -0.29 17.01
N THR A 433 9.12 0.30 17.77
CA THR A 433 9.41 1.04 19.00
C THR A 433 8.53 0.52 20.13
N PRO A 434 8.94 0.65 21.40
CA PRO A 434 8.08 0.32 22.52
C PRO A 434 7.02 1.41 22.77
N GLY A 435 6.32 1.83 21.73
CA GLY A 435 5.30 2.87 21.70
C GLY A 435 5.00 3.35 20.29
N ASP A 436 4.06 4.26 20.16
CA ASP A 436 3.68 4.88 18.89
C ASP A 436 4.28 6.27 18.79
N ALA A 437 4.93 6.61 17.67
CA ALA A 437 5.61 7.89 17.49
C ALA A 437 5.04 8.65 16.28
N LEU A 438 4.91 9.97 16.47
CA LEU A 438 4.52 10.92 15.43
C LEU A 438 5.59 11.99 15.27
N LEU A 439 5.75 12.43 14.03
CA LEU A 439 6.56 13.60 13.68
C LEU A 439 5.71 14.54 12.83
N GLU A 440 5.59 15.80 13.25
CA GLU A 440 4.78 16.79 12.59
C GLU A 440 5.62 18.02 12.25
N PHE A 441 5.48 18.49 11.01
CA PHE A 441 6.00 19.77 10.54
C PHE A 441 4.83 20.73 10.34
N ILE A 442 4.88 21.87 11.00
CA ILE A 442 3.89 22.94 10.89
C ILE A 442 4.62 24.18 10.36
N ILE A 443 4.10 24.74 9.28
CA ILE A 443 4.67 25.90 8.59
C ILE A 443 3.67 27.04 8.70
N THR A 444 4.05 28.12 9.36
CA THR A 444 3.19 29.27 9.63
C THR A 444 3.82 30.54 9.04
N PRO A 445 3.20 31.17 8.01
CA PRO A 445 3.64 32.48 7.56
C PRO A 445 3.53 33.53 8.67
N GLN A 446 4.55 34.37 8.82
CA GLN A 446 4.60 35.49 9.77
C GLN A 446 4.78 36.80 8.98
N GLY A 447 3.70 37.32 8.41
CA GLY A 447 3.75 38.44 7.48
C GLY A 447 4.21 38.03 6.07
N SER A 448 4.77 38.97 5.30
CA SER A 448 5.13 38.76 3.91
C SER A 448 6.54 38.19 3.70
N ASP A 449 7.44 38.38 4.66
CA ASP A 449 8.88 38.12 4.54
C ASP A 449 9.45 37.10 5.52
N ARG A 450 8.60 36.53 6.40
CA ARG A 450 9.01 35.57 7.43
C ARG A 450 8.11 34.35 7.43
N VAL A 451 8.69 33.22 7.78
CA VAL A 451 7.99 31.95 7.96
C VAL A 451 8.55 31.20 9.16
N GLU A 452 7.67 30.72 10.02
CA GLU A 452 8.02 29.84 11.13
C GLU A 452 7.84 28.39 10.70
N ILE A 453 8.83 27.55 11.04
CA ILE A 453 8.71 26.10 10.99
C ILE A 453 8.71 25.58 12.43
N LYS A 454 7.68 24.87 12.80
CA LYS A 454 7.60 24.14 14.07
C LYS A 454 7.64 22.65 13.77
N MET A 455 8.57 21.93 14.39
CA MET A 455 8.68 20.48 14.34
C MET A 455 8.27 19.91 15.69
N VAL A 456 7.24 19.06 15.72
CA VAL A 456 6.68 18.45 16.92
C VAL A 456 6.83 16.95 16.84
N SER A 457 7.45 16.36 17.85
CA SER A 457 7.48 14.91 18.05
C SER A 457 6.56 14.53 19.20
N ARG A 458 5.75 13.48 19.01
CA ARG A 458 4.89 12.89 20.04
C ARG A 458 5.16 11.40 20.13
N PHE A 459 5.15 10.88 21.32
CA PHE A 459 5.39 9.47 21.59
C PHE A 459 4.43 8.97 22.68
N LEU A 460 3.64 7.96 22.35
CA LEU A 460 2.79 7.25 23.30
C LEU A 460 3.52 5.98 23.74
N PRO A 461 4.13 5.95 24.94
CA PRO A 461 4.91 4.82 25.41
C PRO A 461 4.02 3.61 25.72
N ARG A 462 4.50 2.41 25.42
CA ARG A 462 3.90 1.15 25.86
C ARG A 462 4.63 0.63 27.09
N GLY A 463 4.04 0.85 28.25
CA GLY A 463 4.59 0.43 29.53
C GLY A 463 5.92 1.12 29.89
N LEU A 464 6.60 0.58 30.90
CA LEU A 464 7.84 1.14 31.42
C LEU A 464 8.98 1.17 30.37
N ALA A 465 9.06 0.14 29.53
CA ALA A 465 10.07 0.07 28.47
C ALA A 465 9.97 1.25 27.49
N GLY A 466 8.74 1.68 27.16
CA GLY A 466 8.51 2.86 26.31
C GLY A 466 8.95 4.15 26.98
N ILE A 467 8.68 4.30 28.25
CA ILE A 467 9.10 5.48 29.04
C ILE A 467 10.63 5.56 29.10
N LEU A 468 11.30 4.48 29.46
CA LEU A 468 12.76 4.42 29.52
C LEU A 468 13.40 4.68 28.15
N TYR A 469 12.86 4.10 27.10
CA TYR A 469 13.29 4.34 25.71
C TYR A 469 13.23 5.83 25.35
N TRP A 470 12.13 6.51 25.66
CA TRP A 470 11.97 7.93 25.37
C TRP A 470 13.02 8.80 26.08
N TYR A 471 13.17 8.62 27.40
CA TYR A 471 14.11 9.43 28.18
C TYR A 471 15.58 9.16 27.82
N ALA A 472 15.93 7.92 27.49
CA ALA A 472 17.26 7.57 27.03
C ALA A 472 17.63 8.26 25.69
N LEU A 473 16.65 8.47 24.83
CA LEU A 473 16.86 9.11 23.51
C LEU A 473 16.61 10.62 23.51
N LEU A 474 16.06 11.19 24.58
CA LEU A 474 15.67 12.61 24.64
C LEU A 474 16.81 13.58 24.27
N PRO A 475 18.05 13.44 24.79
CA PRO A 475 19.15 14.34 24.40
C PRO A 475 19.49 14.22 22.91
N THR A 476 19.49 12.99 22.38
CA THR A 476 19.74 12.73 20.96
C THR A 476 18.65 13.32 20.08
N HIS A 477 17.38 13.22 20.50
CA HIS A 477 16.25 13.81 19.77
C HIS A 477 16.35 15.34 19.73
N GLN A 478 16.70 16.00 20.83
CA GLN A 478 16.84 17.45 20.87
C GLN A 478 17.91 17.94 19.89
N TRP A 479 19.09 17.33 19.90
CA TRP A 479 20.18 17.65 18.99
C TRP A 479 19.79 17.35 17.52
N LEU A 480 19.17 16.20 17.27
CA LEU A 480 18.77 15.76 15.96
C LEU A 480 17.74 16.71 15.32
N PHE A 481 16.70 17.10 16.08
CA PHE A 481 15.62 17.93 15.58
C PHE A 481 16.05 19.37 15.31
N GLN A 482 16.91 19.93 16.16
CA GLN A 482 17.52 21.24 15.88
C GLN A 482 18.39 21.20 14.63
N GLY A 483 19.19 20.15 14.47
CA GLY A 483 20.01 19.93 13.28
C GLY A 483 19.19 19.78 12.00
N MET A 484 18.07 19.08 12.06
CA MET A 484 17.13 18.93 10.96
C MET A 484 16.49 20.25 10.56
N LEU A 485 16.03 21.07 11.51
CA LEU A 485 15.46 22.40 11.20
C LEU A 485 16.46 23.31 10.50
N ARG A 486 17.73 23.35 10.98
CA ARG A 486 18.81 24.09 10.28
C ARG A 486 19.07 23.54 8.86
N ALA A 487 18.99 22.23 8.70
CA ALA A 487 19.20 21.60 7.40
C ALA A 487 18.04 21.85 6.42
N VAL A 488 16.80 21.89 6.91
CA VAL A 488 15.62 22.33 6.14
C VAL A 488 15.79 23.79 5.69
N ALA A 489 16.24 24.69 6.58
CA ALA A 489 16.51 26.08 6.23
C ALA A 489 17.54 26.21 5.11
N ARG A 490 18.67 25.49 5.20
CA ARG A 490 19.70 25.44 4.14
C ARG A 490 19.14 24.89 2.83
N ARG A 491 18.33 23.83 2.90
CA ARG A 491 17.74 23.22 1.69
C ARG A 491 16.73 24.14 1.02
N ALA A 492 15.98 24.92 1.81
CA ALA A 492 15.07 25.95 1.32
C ALA A 492 15.82 27.18 0.75
N GLY A 493 17.13 27.33 1.02
CA GLY A 493 17.92 28.50 0.65
C GLY A 493 17.46 29.76 1.38
N LEU A 494 17.04 29.64 2.64
CA LEU A 494 16.52 30.73 3.45
C LEU A 494 17.42 31.04 4.65
N ALA A 495 17.61 32.33 4.92
CA ALA A 495 18.38 32.79 6.08
C ALA A 495 17.59 32.55 7.39
N VAL A 496 18.30 32.09 8.42
CA VAL A 496 17.73 31.93 9.76
C VAL A 496 17.66 33.30 10.42
N ARG A 497 16.49 33.67 10.93
CA ARG A 497 16.25 34.90 11.70
C ARG A 497 16.27 34.63 13.19
N ASN A 498 15.67 33.50 13.63
CA ASN A 498 15.66 33.09 15.03
C ASN A 498 15.63 31.56 15.16
N GLY A 499 16.26 31.01 16.22
CA GLY A 499 16.28 29.57 16.53
C GLY A 499 17.38 28.78 15.80
N PRO A 500 17.30 27.42 15.75
CA PRO A 500 16.23 26.62 16.34
C PRO A 500 16.25 26.60 17.87
N GLU A 501 15.09 26.69 18.46
CA GLU A 501 14.88 26.69 19.92
C GLU A 501 13.77 25.72 20.33
N ALA A 502 13.84 25.19 21.55
CA ALA A 502 12.77 24.40 22.13
C ALA A 502 11.55 25.31 22.41
N THR A 503 10.35 24.77 22.16
CA THR A 503 9.09 25.50 22.39
C THR A 503 8.06 24.56 23.01
N ALA A 504 7.00 25.11 23.59
CA ALA A 504 5.89 24.30 24.10
C ALA A 504 5.22 23.49 22.96
N MET A 505 4.84 22.25 23.28
CA MET A 505 3.94 21.52 22.39
C MET A 505 2.59 22.26 22.38
N THR A 506 2.11 22.60 21.22
CA THR A 506 0.70 22.98 21.06
C THR A 506 -0.15 21.73 21.28
N ALA A 507 -1.28 21.88 21.98
CA ALA A 507 -2.32 20.86 21.96
C ALA A 507 -2.61 20.45 20.50
N ALA A 508 -2.99 19.18 20.29
CA ALA A 508 -3.37 18.73 18.95
C ALA A 508 -4.35 19.75 18.36
N PRO A 509 -4.20 20.15 17.07
CA PRO A 509 -5.14 21.08 16.48
C PRO A 509 -6.52 20.52 16.66
N GLU A 510 -7.43 21.37 17.19
CA GLU A 510 -8.84 21.03 17.33
C GLU A 510 -9.34 20.35 16.07
N CYS A 511 -10.04 19.24 16.25
CA CYS A 511 -10.78 18.58 15.17
C CYS A 511 -11.77 19.60 14.59
N ARG A 512 -11.40 20.27 13.52
CA ARG A 512 -12.39 20.89 12.65
C ARG A 512 -12.89 19.81 11.70
N LEU A 513 -14.06 19.29 12.01
CA LEU A 513 -14.89 18.45 11.17
C LEU A 513 -15.18 19.13 9.82
#